data_943629077cd19fc28c15f865a45ad3dc
#
_entry.id   943629077cd19fc28c15f865a45ad3dc
#
_cell.length_a   1.000
_cell.length_b   1.000
_cell.length_c   1.000
_cell.angle_alpha   90.00
_cell.angle_beta   90.00
_cell.angle_gamma   90.00
#
_symmetry.space_group_name_H-M   'P 1'
#
loop_
_entity.id
_entity.type
_entity.pdbx_description
1 polymer ?
#
loop_
_entity_poly.entity_id
_entity_poly.type
_entity_poly.pdbx_seq_one_letter_code
_entity_poly.pdbx_strand_id
1 'polypeptide(L)'
;LRWPNDIILENKKLGGLLIEVKTEGQSKKSIILGIGINVNQKGFPKNLEKSAVSLFMLLKKRVSRKSLMFYILTELDKMIIYIKEKGTDGLLQEWKNYSYEVGKKIEISVGNNIKKSGKVLGIGKSGELIIVDSNSTIIKIFNGYNLKLLDK
;
A
#
# COMPACT_ATOMS: atom_id res chain seq x y z
N LEU A 1 5.88 0.73 1.88
CA LEU A 1 4.46 0.72 1.51
C LEU A 1 3.90 2.13 1.55
N ARG A 2 2.92 2.44 0.69
CA ARG A 2 2.14 3.67 0.73
C ARG A 2 0.66 3.32 0.83
N TRP A 3 0.01 3.90 1.82
CA TRP A 3 -1.43 3.72 1.99
C TRP A 3 -2.24 4.33 0.81
N PRO A 4 -3.32 3.69 0.34
CA PRO A 4 -3.87 2.45 0.89
C PRO A 4 -3.22 1.16 0.37
N ASN A 5 -2.62 1.15 -0.82
CA ASN A 5 -2.34 -0.08 -1.55
C ASN A 5 -1.13 -0.02 -2.49
N ASP A 6 -0.27 0.99 -2.37
CA ASP A 6 0.88 1.16 -3.26
C ASP A 6 2.16 0.58 -2.68
N ILE A 7 2.97 -0.04 -3.55
CA ILE A 7 4.33 -0.46 -3.25
C ILE A 7 5.27 0.60 -3.82
N ILE A 8 6.01 1.26 -2.92
CA ILE A 8 6.93 2.35 -3.27
C ILE A 8 8.38 1.85 -3.11
N LEU A 9 9.23 2.19 -4.05
CA LEU A 9 10.65 1.95 -4.02
C LEU A 9 11.38 3.15 -4.63
N GLU A 10 12.39 3.70 -3.94
CA GLU A 10 13.10 4.92 -4.34
C GLU A 10 12.16 6.09 -4.69
N ASN A 11 11.16 6.31 -3.85
CA ASN A 11 10.13 7.35 -4.02
C ASN A 11 9.24 7.21 -5.26
N LYS A 12 9.33 6.08 -5.98
CA LYS A 12 8.53 5.79 -7.17
C LYS A 12 7.64 4.56 -6.96
N LYS A 13 6.52 4.51 -7.66
CA LYS A 13 5.60 3.38 -7.60
C LYS A 13 6.19 2.17 -8.34
N LEU A 14 6.47 1.12 -7.61
CA LEU A 14 6.85 -0.20 -8.12
C LEU A 14 5.63 -1.04 -8.49
N GLY A 15 4.55 -0.91 -7.74
CA GLY A 15 3.36 -1.73 -7.93
C GLY A 15 2.21 -1.30 -7.04
N GLY A 16 1.16 -2.09 -7.01
CA GLY A 16 0.02 -1.88 -6.15
C GLY A 16 -0.83 -3.12 -6.00
N LEU A 17 -1.71 -3.09 -5.01
CA LEU A 17 -2.65 -4.14 -4.67
C LEU A 17 -4.07 -3.67 -4.93
N LEU A 18 -4.95 -4.57 -5.33
CA LEU A 18 -6.38 -4.34 -5.43
C LEU A 18 -7.11 -5.49 -4.76
N ILE A 19 -7.99 -5.18 -3.82
CA ILE A 19 -8.80 -6.18 -3.15
C ILE A 19 -10.26 -5.94 -3.52
N GLU A 20 -10.92 -6.97 -4.02
CA GLU A 20 -12.35 -6.98 -4.30
C GLU A 20 -13.02 -8.06 -3.45
N VAL A 21 -14.13 -7.71 -2.83
CA VAL A 21 -14.95 -8.65 -2.05
C VAL A 21 -16.22 -8.92 -2.84
N LYS A 22 -16.43 -10.17 -3.22
CA LYS A 22 -17.69 -10.62 -3.83
C LYS A 22 -18.54 -11.32 -2.77
N THR A 23 -19.80 -10.93 -2.68
CA THR A 23 -20.77 -11.57 -1.80
C THR A 23 -21.77 -12.32 -2.67
N GLU A 24 -21.85 -13.64 -2.48
CA GLU A 24 -22.82 -14.51 -3.14
C GLU A 24 -23.84 -14.98 -2.10
N GLY A 25 -25.08 -14.50 -2.20
CA GLY A 25 -26.13 -14.76 -1.21
C GLY A 25 -25.81 -14.14 0.16
N GLN A 26 -26.40 -14.71 1.23
CA GLN A 26 -26.28 -14.15 2.58
C GLN A 26 -24.98 -14.56 3.33
N SER A 27 -24.21 -15.54 2.87
CA SER A 27 -23.14 -16.14 3.69
C SER A 27 -21.83 -16.44 2.99
N LYS A 28 -21.75 -16.43 1.64
CA LYS A 28 -20.47 -16.68 0.93
C LYS A 28 -19.81 -15.36 0.54
N LYS A 29 -18.63 -15.12 1.10
CA LYS A 29 -17.76 -14.01 0.70
C LYS A 29 -16.50 -14.59 0.07
N SER A 30 -16.21 -14.19 -1.17
CA SER A 30 -14.91 -14.45 -1.80
C SER A 30 -14.11 -13.18 -1.87
N ILE A 31 -12.80 -13.30 -1.64
CA ILE A 31 -11.87 -12.19 -1.74
C ILE A 31 -10.99 -12.43 -2.97
N ILE A 32 -10.96 -11.45 -3.86
CA ILE A 32 -10.08 -11.45 -5.02
C ILE A 32 -8.95 -10.46 -4.75
N LEU A 33 -7.71 -10.94 -4.75
CA LEU A 33 -6.52 -10.12 -4.58
C LEU A 33 -5.83 -9.97 -5.94
N GLY A 34 -5.85 -8.75 -6.49
CA GLY A 34 -5.05 -8.35 -7.64
C GLY A 34 -3.70 -7.78 -7.20
N ILE A 35 -2.60 -8.27 -7.76
CA ILE A 35 -1.24 -7.80 -7.47
C ILE A 35 -0.61 -7.34 -8.77
N GLY A 36 -0.34 -6.03 -8.90
CA GLY A 36 0.33 -5.43 -10.04
C GLY A 36 1.75 -4.99 -9.67
N ILE A 37 2.79 -5.55 -10.34
CA ILE A 37 4.19 -5.18 -10.10
C ILE A 37 4.87 -4.88 -11.42
N ASN A 38 5.59 -3.76 -11.47
CA ASN A 38 6.46 -3.40 -12.58
C ASN A 38 7.76 -4.22 -12.50
N VAL A 39 7.85 -5.29 -13.28
CA VAL A 39 8.98 -6.23 -13.16
C VAL A 39 10.10 -5.93 -14.15
N ASN A 40 9.83 -6.04 -15.45
CA ASN A 40 10.88 -6.00 -16.50
C ASN A 40 10.74 -4.83 -17.48
N GLN A 41 9.96 -3.82 -17.16
CA GLN A 41 9.87 -2.60 -17.95
C GLN A 41 11.23 -1.89 -17.97
N LYS A 42 11.71 -1.52 -19.15
CA LYS A 42 12.96 -0.76 -19.32
C LYS A 42 12.77 0.74 -19.14
N GLY A 43 11.53 1.22 -19.24
CA GLY A 43 11.13 2.62 -19.08
C GLY A 43 9.62 2.74 -19.00
N PHE A 44 9.15 3.96 -18.82
CA PHE A 44 7.74 4.32 -18.72
C PHE A 44 7.45 5.51 -19.65
N PRO A 45 6.20 5.73 -20.07
CA PRO A 45 5.79 6.94 -20.77
C PRO A 45 6.15 8.20 -20.00
N LYS A 46 6.37 9.32 -20.68
CA LYS A 46 6.83 10.60 -20.10
C LYS A 46 6.04 11.05 -18.86
N ASN A 47 4.73 10.85 -18.86
CA ASN A 47 3.86 11.19 -17.73
C ASN A 47 4.06 10.31 -16.50
N LEU A 48 4.67 9.13 -16.62
CA LEU A 48 4.93 8.18 -15.52
C LEU A 48 6.42 8.04 -15.19
N GLU A 49 7.33 8.52 -16.01
CA GLU A 49 8.77 8.33 -15.90
C GLU A 49 9.33 8.80 -14.54
N LYS A 50 8.79 9.90 -14.01
CA LYS A 50 9.21 10.44 -12.71
C LYS A 50 8.55 9.75 -11.51
N SER A 51 7.45 9.03 -11.72
CA SER A 51 6.62 8.46 -10.63
C SER A 51 6.57 6.95 -10.59
N ALA A 52 7.04 6.27 -11.65
CA ALA A 52 7.06 4.80 -11.72
C ALA A 52 8.48 4.25 -11.83
N VAL A 53 8.68 3.04 -11.32
CA VAL A 53 9.93 2.28 -11.38
C VAL A 53 9.64 0.80 -11.57
N SER A 54 10.58 0.05 -12.13
CA SER A 54 10.51 -1.41 -12.25
C SER A 54 11.70 -2.08 -11.55
N LEU A 55 11.55 -3.35 -11.24
CA LEU A 55 12.68 -4.15 -10.71
C LEU A 55 13.85 -4.19 -11.68
N PHE A 56 13.60 -4.27 -12.99
CA PHE A 56 14.67 -4.22 -13.99
C PHE A 56 15.45 -2.92 -13.96
N MET A 57 14.78 -1.78 -13.81
CA MET A 57 15.45 -0.47 -13.79
C MET A 57 16.39 -0.33 -12.59
N LEU A 58 16.06 -0.95 -11.47
CA LEU A 58 16.86 -0.92 -10.24
C LEU A 58 17.97 -1.96 -10.24
N LEU A 59 17.61 -3.21 -10.54
CA LEU A 59 18.54 -4.34 -10.45
C LEU A 59 19.47 -4.45 -11.67
N LYS A 60 19.16 -3.73 -12.78
CA LYS A 60 19.87 -3.80 -14.07
C LYS A 60 19.91 -5.22 -14.68
N LYS A 61 19.05 -6.11 -14.23
CA LYS A 61 18.93 -7.48 -14.73
C LYS A 61 17.47 -7.91 -14.82
N ARG A 62 17.19 -8.86 -15.71
CA ARG A 62 15.84 -9.44 -15.82
C ARG A 62 15.49 -10.28 -14.59
N VAL A 63 14.27 -10.14 -14.13
CA VAL A 63 13.68 -10.90 -13.04
C VAL A 63 12.70 -11.91 -13.63
N SER A 64 12.78 -13.17 -13.20
CA SER A 64 11.79 -14.19 -13.56
C SER A 64 10.45 -13.87 -12.91
N ARG A 65 9.45 -13.54 -13.73
CA ARG A 65 8.08 -13.29 -13.25
C ARG A 65 7.48 -14.52 -12.56
N LYS A 66 7.80 -15.72 -13.09
CA LYS A 66 7.34 -16.99 -12.50
C LYS A 66 7.89 -17.18 -11.09
N SER A 67 9.19 -16.97 -10.90
CA SER A 67 9.83 -17.09 -9.59
C SER A 67 9.29 -16.05 -8.63
N LEU A 68 9.15 -14.79 -9.08
CA LEU A 68 8.59 -13.70 -8.25
C LEU A 68 7.16 -14.04 -7.79
N MET A 69 6.31 -14.52 -8.71
CA MET A 69 4.95 -14.94 -8.39
C MET A 69 4.95 -16.05 -7.33
N PHE A 70 5.83 -17.05 -7.49
CA PHE A 70 5.93 -18.15 -6.54
C PHE A 70 6.33 -17.67 -5.14
N TYR A 71 7.32 -16.75 -5.05
CA TYR A 71 7.70 -16.14 -3.78
C TYR A 71 6.54 -15.38 -3.14
N ILE A 72 5.82 -14.56 -3.91
CA ILE A 72 4.68 -13.79 -3.40
C ILE A 72 3.60 -14.72 -2.85
N LEU A 73 3.25 -15.80 -3.57
CA LEU A 73 2.23 -16.75 -3.11
C LEU A 73 2.68 -17.47 -1.84
N THR A 74 3.96 -17.88 -1.77
CA THR A 74 4.52 -18.52 -0.58
C THR A 74 4.48 -17.59 0.64
N GLU A 75 4.83 -16.32 0.48
CA GLU A 75 4.78 -15.35 1.59
C GLU A 75 3.32 -15.02 1.99
N LEU A 76 2.41 -14.98 1.02
CA LEU A 76 0.99 -14.79 1.30
C LEU A 76 0.41 -15.95 2.12
N ASP A 77 0.74 -17.20 1.79
CA ASP A 77 0.32 -18.38 2.57
C ASP A 77 0.84 -18.31 4.01
N LYS A 78 2.12 -17.97 4.20
CA LYS A 78 2.70 -17.79 5.53
C LYS A 78 1.98 -16.69 6.30
N MET A 79 1.67 -15.58 5.66
CA MET A 79 0.95 -14.46 6.27
C MET A 79 -0.47 -14.85 6.70
N ILE A 80 -1.19 -15.61 5.87
CA ILE A 80 -2.53 -16.12 6.19
C ILE A 80 -2.49 -17.05 7.42
N ILE A 81 -1.50 -17.94 7.47
CA ILE A 81 -1.30 -18.83 8.64
C ILE A 81 -0.99 -18.00 9.89
N TYR A 82 -0.06 -17.06 9.78
CA TYR A 82 0.30 -16.16 10.88
C TYR A 82 -0.91 -15.41 11.45
N ILE A 83 -1.76 -14.85 10.56
CA ILE A 83 -2.97 -14.12 10.99
C ILE A 83 -3.93 -15.05 11.75
N LYS A 84 -4.10 -16.28 11.29
CA LYS A 84 -4.98 -17.27 11.95
C LYS A 84 -4.48 -17.64 13.34
N GLU A 85 -3.17 -17.70 13.54
CA GLU A 85 -2.57 -18.13 14.82
C GLU A 85 -2.33 -16.97 15.79
N LYS A 86 -1.90 -15.82 15.29
CA LYS A 86 -1.41 -14.70 16.11
C LYS A 86 -2.27 -13.44 16.01
N GLY A 87 -3.24 -13.39 15.09
CA GLY A 87 -4.02 -12.18 14.82
C GLY A 87 -3.25 -11.17 13.95
N THR A 88 -3.78 -9.96 13.87
CA THR A 88 -3.28 -8.91 12.96
C THR A 88 -2.30 -7.92 13.57
N ASP A 89 -2.15 -7.89 14.89
CA ASP A 89 -1.39 -6.82 15.56
C ASP A 89 0.10 -6.79 15.14
N GLY A 90 0.73 -7.96 14.96
CA GLY A 90 2.10 -8.06 14.46
C GLY A 90 2.26 -7.53 13.03
N LEU A 91 1.29 -7.79 12.16
CA LEU A 91 1.31 -7.27 10.79
C LEU A 91 1.14 -5.74 10.74
N LEU A 92 0.32 -5.17 11.62
CA LEU A 92 0.16 -3.71 11.72
C LEU A 92 1.47 -3.05 12.14
N GLN A 93 2.21 -3.66 13.07
CA GLN A 93 3.52 -3.18 13.48
C GLN A 93 4.54 -3.30 12.34
N GLU A 94 4.55 -4.42 11.62
CA GLU A 94 5.43 -4.63 10.47
C GLU A 94 5.08 -3.65 9.34
N TRP A 95 3.80 -3.46 9.02
CA TRP A 95 3.38 -2.45 8.06
C TRP A 95 3.94 -1.06 8.40
N LYS A 96 3.89 -0.68 9.68
CA LYS A 96 4.43 0.60 10.17
C LYS A 96 5.92 0.75 9.86
N ASN A 97 6.70 -0.31 10.02
CA ASN A 97 8.14 -0.32 9.72
C ASN A 97 8.44 -0.13 8.23
N TYR A 98 7.55 -0.62 7.34
CA TYR A 98 7.68 -0.47 5.89
C TYR A 98 6.90 0.71 5.31
N SER A 99 6.18 1.46 6.13
CA SER A 99 5.39 2.60 5.65
C SER A 99 6.28 3.74 5.20
N TYR A 100 5.96 4.25 4.01
CA TYR A 100 6.66 5.38 3.41
C TYR A 100 6.29 6.72 4.07
N GLU A 101 5.08 6.82 4.63
CA GLU A 101 4.51 8.07 5.15
C GLU A 101 4.49 8.19 6.67
N VAL A 102 4.69 7.12 7.44
CA VAL A 102 4.68 7.21 8.92
C VAL A 102 5.71 8.22 9.41
N GLY A 103 5.27 9.11 10.27
CA GLY A 103 6.07 10.21 10.81
C GLY A 103 6.12 11.47 9.94
N LYS A 104 5.67 11.41 8.69
CA LYS A 104 5.67 12.53 7.73
C LYS A 104 4.33 13.26 7.72
N LYS A 105 4.36 14.55 7.31
CA LYS A 105 3.14 15.31 7.02
C LYS A 105 2.62 14.98 5.63
N ILE A 106 1.32 14.77 5.53
CA ILE A 106 0.63 14.47 4.27
C ILE A 106 -0.55 15.40 4.04
N GLU A 107 -0.96 15.51 2.77
CA GLU A 107 -2.28 15.92 2.33
C GLU A 107 -2.91 14.75 1.59
N ILE A 108 -4.18 14.47 1.86
CA ILE A 108 -4.95 13.40 1.22
C ILE A 108 -6.36 13.88 0.92
N SER A 109 -6.89 13.48 -0.23
CA SER A 109 -8.29 13.73 -0.60
C SER A 109 -9.19 12.61 -0.09
N VAL A 110 -10.31 12.95 0.52
CA VAL A 110 -11.32 12.00 1.01
C VAL A 110 -12.70 12.40 0.48
N GLY A 111 -13.57 11.42 0.22
CA GLY A 111 -14.93 11.66 -0.26
C GLY A 111 -14.98 12.62 -1.47
N ASN A 112 -15.83 13.65 -1.39
CA ASN A 112 -16.03 14.64 -2.46
C ASN A 112 -14.89 15.69 -2.52
N ASN A 113 -13.63 15.25 -2.71
CA ASN A 113 -12.43 16.09 -2.78
C ASN A 113 -12.11 16.90 -1.50
N ILE A 114 -12.65 16.50 -0.35
CA ILE A 114 -12.30 17.13 0.92
C ILE A 114 -10.84 16.80 1.24
N LYS A 115 -10.01 17.82 1.38
CA LYS A 115 -8.62 17.65 1.76
C LYS A 115 -8.47 17.51 3.27
N LYS A 116 -7.73 16.51 3.69
CA LYS A 116 -7.26 16.33 5.07
C LYS A 116 -5.75 16.39 5.08
N SER A 117 -5.18 17.04 6.06
CA SER A 117 -3.73 17.13 6.24
C SER A 117 -3.34 16.85 7.68
N GLY A 118 -2.17 16.25 7.86
CA GLY A 118 -1.67 15.94 9.19
C GLY A 118 -0.43 15.06 9.16
N LYS A 119 0.16 14.81 10.33
CA LYS A 119 1.26 13.87 10.50
C LYS A 119 0.73 12.45 10.62
N VAL A 120 1.26 11.53 9.83
CA VAL A 120 0.85 10.12 9.85
C VAL A 120 1.39 9.44 11.11
N LEU A 121 0.50 8.81 11.88
CA LEU A 121 0.83 8.03 13.07
C LEU A 121 0.96 6.53 12.75
N GLY A 122 0.23 6.04 11.74
CA GLY A 122 0.19 4.63 11.35
C GLY A 122 -1.13 4.24 10.73
N ILE A 123 -1.45 2.95 10.81
CA ILE A 123 -2.77 2.40 10.46
C ILE A 123 -3.43 1.79 11.70
N GLY A 124 -4.76 1.84 11.73
CA GLY A 124 -5.56 1.21 12.78
C GLY A 124 -5.92 -0.24 12.44
N LYS A 125 -6.62 -0.90 13.37
CA LYS A 125 -6.97 -2.34 13.29
C LYS A 125 -7.86 -2.70 12.10
N SER A 126 -8.61 -1.74 11.57
CA SER A 126 -9.45 -1.91 10.36
C SER A 126 -8.73 -1.47 9.06
N GLY A 127 -7.42 -1.17 9.12
CA GLY A 127 -6.63 -0.69 7.99
C GLY A 127 -6.79 0.81 7.69
N GLU A 128 -7.51 1.55 8.54
CA GLU A 128 -7.66 2.99 8.40
C GLU A 128 -6.33 3.72 8.62
N LEU A 129 -6.03 4.74 7.80
CA LEU A 129 -4.90 5.62 8.03
C LEU A 129 -5.21 6.57 9.20
N ILE A 130 -4.28 6.67 10.14
CA ILE A 130 -4.41 7.54 11.32
C ILE A 130 -3.44 8.70 11.16
N ILE A 131 -3.98 9.93 11.17
CA ILE A 131 -3.19 11.15 11.14
C ILE A 131 -3.54 12.03 12.34
N VAL A 132 -2.62 12.90 12.71
CA VAL A 132 -2.88 13.99 13.68
C VAL A 132 -2.73 15.32 12.96
N ASP A 133 -3.74 16.18 13.04
CA ASP A 133 -3.74 17.50 12.41
C ASP A 133 -2.98 18.55 13.23
N SER A 134 -2.97 19.79 12.74
CA SER A 134 -2.32 20.94 13.43
C SER A 134 -2.95 21.29 14.78
N ASN A 135 -4.18 20.89 15.02
CA ASN A 135 -4.92 21.13 16.27
C ASN A 135 -4.80 19.95 17.24
N SER A 136 -3.88 19.01 16.99
CA SER A 136 -3.71 17.77 17.75
C SER A 136 -4.91 16.84 17.71
N THR A 137 -5.80 16.99 16.72
CA THR A 137 -6.97 16.14 16.53
C THR A 137 -6.58 14.89 15.78
N ILE A 138 -6.94 13.73 16.30
CA ILE A 138 -6.74 12.43 15.61
C ILE A 138 -7.85 12.23 14.58
N ILE A 139 -7.44 12.02 13.33
CA ILE A 139 -8.33 11.78 12.19
C ILE A 139 -8.08 10.37 11.67
N LYS A 140 -9.15 9.57 11.54
CA LYS A 140 -9.15 8.25 10.93
C LYS A 140 -9.69 8.32 9.51
N ILE A 141 -8.94 7.79 8.54
CA ILE A 141 -9.25 7.83 7.12
C ILE A 141 -9.38 6.40 6.61
N PHE A 142 -10.60 6.00 6.24
CA PHE A 142 -10.90 4.64 5.76
C PHE A 142 -10.74 4.50 4.25
N ASN A 143 -10.93 5.59 3.50
CA ASN A 143 -10.67 5.65 2.07
C ASN A 143 -10.17 7.04 1.68
N GLY A 144 -9.29 7.08 0.70
CA GLY A 144 -8.70 8.34 0.24
C GLY A 144 -7.85 8.11 -1.01
N TYR A 145 -7.52 9.20 -1.68
CA TYR A 145 -6.75 9.22 -2.92
C TYR A 145 -5.89 10.49 -3.00
N ASN A 146 -4.98 10.54 -3.97
CA ASN A 146 -4.07 11.67 -4.15
C ASN A 146 -3.25 12.02 -2.90
N LEU A 147 -2.77 11.00 -2.17
CA LEU A 147 -1.89 11.21 -1.04
C LEU A 147 -0.58 11.86 -1.51
N LYS A 148 -0.26 13.02 -0.93
CA LYS A 148 0.95 13.79 -1.19
C LYS A 148 1.73 13.99 0.12
N LEU A 149 3.04 13.86 0.07
CA LEU A 149 3.90 14.31 1.16
C LEU A 149 4.01 15.83 1.11
N LEU A 150 3.93 16.47 2.27
CA LEU A 150 4.11 17.90 2.43
C LEU A 150 5.53 18.24 2.88
N ASP A 151 6.22 17.31 3.53
CA ASP A 151 7.64 17.44 3.88
C ASP A 151 8.49 17.05 2.67
N LYS A 152 9.38 17.93 2.25
CA LYS A 152 10.41 17.66 1.23
C LYS A 152 11.63 17.02 1.87
#